data_af6e99bb0b3862b6450feec24d220c54
#
_entry.id   af6e99bb0b3862b6450feec24d220c54
#
_cell.length_a   1.000
_cell.length_b   1.000
_cell.length_c   1.000
_cell.angle_alpha   90.00
_cell.angle_beta   90.00
_cell.angle_gamma   90.00
#
_symmetry.space_group_name_H-M   'P 1'
#
loop_
_entity.id
_entity.type
_entity.pdbx_description
1 polymer ?
#
loop_
_entity_poly.entity_id
_entity_poly.type
_entity_poly.pdbx_seq_one_letter_code
_entity_poly.pdbx_strand_id
1 'polypeptide(L)'
;MAIKNEDIAVVFKALSDPRRIQIVKLLQDGEKCANVLIEGTGMPQSTLSYHMKVLCRSGIVKAREEGKWTYYRICSTGSKHAADLLQKITAVKKEK
;
A
#
# COMPACT_ATOMS: atom_id res chain seq x y z
N MET A 1 17.96 6.93 -13.21
CA MET A 1 17.28 5.96 -14.06
C MET A 1 15.79 6.20 -14.04
N ALA A 2 15.16 6.20 -15.20
CA ALA A 2 13.73 6.49 -15.29
C ALA A 2 12.92 5.30 -14.81
N ILE A 3 11.86 5.57 -14.05
CA ILE A 3 10.94 4.54 -13.58
C ILE A 3 9.91 4.29 -14.68
N LYS A 4 9.63 3.03 -14.95
CA LYS A 4 8.67 2.66 -15.98
C LYS A 4 7.26 3.04 -15.58
N ASN A 5 6.44 3.42 -16.55
CA ASN A 5 5.04 3.77 -16.30
C ASN A 5 4.29 2.63 -15.62
N GLU A 6 4.60 1.39 -16.00
CA GLU A 6 3.96 0.22 -15.39
C GLU A 6 4.26 0.14 -13.88
N ASP A 7 5.49 0.45 -13.49
CA ASP A 7 5.87 0.41 -12.08
C ASP A 7 5.22 1.53 -11.30
N ILE A 8 5.10 2.70 -11.91
CA ILE A 8 4.37 3.82 -11.30
C ILE A 8 2.91 3.44 -11.10
N ALA A 9 2.30 2.81 -12.10
CA ALA A 9 0.91 2.40 -12.03
C ALA A 9 0.65 1.41 -10.89
N VAL A 10 1.60 0.51 -10.61
CA VAL A 10 1.48 -0.44 -9.50
C VAL A 10 1.28 0.30 -8.17
N VAL A 11 2.00 1.41 -7.98
CA VAL A 11 1.90 2.18 -6.74
C VAL A 11 0.50 2.78 -6.59
N PHE A 12 -0.01 3.41 -7.64
CA PHE A 12 -1.31 4.08 -7.53
C PHE A 12 -2.49 3.11 -7.58
N LYS A 13 -2.32 1.97 -8.25
CA LYS A 13 -3.34 0.92 -8.23
C LYS A 13 -3.61 0.47 -6.80
N ALA A 14 -2.59 0.43 -5.95
CA ALA A 14 -2.76 0.00 -4.56
C ALA A 14 -3.75 0.88 -3.82
N LEU A 15 -3.87 2.15 -4.20
CA LEU A 15 -4.77 3.09 -3.54
C LEU A 15 -6.04 3.36 -4.32
N SER A 16 -6.32 2.58 -5.36
CA SER A 16 -7.47 2.82 -6.23
C SER A 16 -8.71 2.03 -5.83
N ASP A 17 -8.73 1.41 -4.66
CA ASP A 17 -9.86 0.63 -4.16
C ASP A 17 -10.19 1.10 -2.76
N PRO A 18 -11.48 1.44 -2.47
CA PRO A 18 -11.85 1.94 -1.14
C PRO A 18 -11.49 0.98 -0.01
N ARG A 19 -11.55 -0.33 -0.27
CA ARG A 19 -11.22 -1.32 0.76
C ARG A 19 -9.73 -1.30 1.09
N ARG A 20 -8.88 -1.05 0.09
CA ARG A 20 -7.45 -0.93 0.35
C ARG A 20 -7.12 0.34 1.10
N ILE A 21 -7.83 1.43 0.81
CA ILE A 21 -7.67 2.66 1.60
C ILE A 21 -8.08 2.42 3.05
N GLN A 22 -9.17 1.68 3.27
CA GLN A 22 -9.61 1.32 4.62
C GLN A 22 -8.51 0.56 5.37
N ILE A 23 -7.88 -0.40 4.71
CA ILE A 23 -6.78 -1.18 5.32
C ILE A 23 -5.64 -0.25 5.71
N VAL A 24 -5.21 0.62 4.80
CA VAL A 24 -4.09 1.53 5.09
C VAL A 24 -4.43 2.43 6.27
N LYS A 25 -5.65 2.93 6.34
CA LYS A 25 -6.08 3.75 7.48
C LYS A 25 -6.02 2.98 8.80
N LEU A 26 -6.37 1.70 8.78
CA LEU A 26 -6.28 0.87 9.99
C LEU A 26 -4.83 0.68 10.45
N LEU A 27 -3.87 0.80 9.53
CA LEU A 27 -2.46 0.64 9.86
C LEU A 27 -1.80 1.95 10.29
N GLN A 28 -2.54 3.06 10.32
CA GLN A 28 -1.95 4.36 10.64
C GLN A 28 -1.41 4.44 12.07
N ASP A 29 -2.01 3.70 12.99
CA ASP A 29 -1.56 3.72 14.38
C ASP A 29 -0.64 2.56 14.74
N GLY A 30 -0.14 1.84 13.74
CA GLY A 30 0.86 0.82 13.99
C GLY A 30 0.59 -0.49 13.30
N GLU A 31 1.52 -1.40 13.48
CA GLU A 31 1.48 -2.74 12.89
C GLU A 31 0.28 -3.52 13.40
N LYS A 32 -0.33 -4.32 12.51
CA LYS A 32 -1.48 -5.16 12.85
C LYS A 32 -1.34 -6.52 12.21
N CYS A 33 -1.78 -7.56 12.90
CA CYS A 33 -1.79 -8.89 12.29
C CYS A 33 -3.02 -9.03 11.39
N ALA A 34 -2.94 -10.01 10.49
CA ALA A 34 -3.99 -10.24 9.50
C ALA A 34 -5.37 -10.42 10.13
N ASN A 35 -5.44 -11.14 11.27
CA ASN A 35 -6.73 -11.39 11.93
C ASN A 35 -7.39 -10.10 12.39
N VAL A 36 -6.60 -9.15 12.88
CA VAL A 36 -7.15 -7.84 13.30
C VAL A 36 -7.70 -7.11 12.10
N LEU A 37 -7.03 -7.20 10.94
CA LEU A 37 -7.51 -6.56 9.73
C LEU A 37 -8.77 -7.24 9.19
N ILE A 38 -8.86 -8.56 9.31
CA ILE A 38 -10.08 -9.29 8.94
C ILE A 38 -11.26 -8.79 9.78
N GLU A 39 -11.06 -8.70 11.09
CA GLU A 39 -12.12 -8.21 11.98
C GLU A 39 -12.49 -6.76 11.71
N GLY A 40 -11.49 -5.92 11.50
CA GLY A 40 -11.72 -4.50 11.30
C GLY A 40 -12.38 -4.14 9.99
N THR A 41 -12.20 -4.99 8.96
CA THR A 41 -12.76 -4.74 7.63
C THR A 41 -13.97 -5.58 7.31
N GLY A 42 -14.14 -6.71 8.01
CA GLY A 42 -15.19 -7.68 7.68
C GLY A 42 -14.94 -8.48 6.42
N MET A 43 -13.74 -8.40 5.85
CA MET A 43 -13.42 -9.13 4.64
C MET A 43 -13.12 -10.59 4.93
N PRO A 44 -13.50 -11.51 4.01
CA PRO A 44 -13.00 -12.87 4.08
C PRO A 44 -11.47 -12.89 3.97
N GLN A 45 -10.87 -13.94 4.53
CA GLN A 45 -9.41 -14.06 4.54
C GLN A 45 -8.81 -14.00 3.14
N SER A 46 -9.41 -14.69 2.16
CA SER A 46 -8.88 -14.70 0.80
C SER A 46 -8.93 -13.33 0.15
N THR A 47 -10.00 -12.57 0.42
CA THR A 47 -10.14 -11.21 -0.09
C THR A 47 -9.09 -10.30 0.53
N LEU A 48 -8.91 -10.39 1.84
CA LEU A 48 -7.88 -9.59 2.51
C LEU A 48 -6.49 -9.93 1.94
N SER A 49 -6.19 -11.23 1.79
CA SER A 49 -4.89 -11.65 1.27
C SER A 49 -4.61 -11.06 -0.10
N TYR A 50 -5.61 -11.01 -0.97
CA TYR A 50 -5.46 -10.40 -2.29
C TYR A 50 -5.10 -8.91 -2.17
N HIS A 51 -5.85 -8.18 -1.34
CA HIS A 51 -5.60 -6.75 -1.17
C HIS A 51 -4.23 -6.48 -0.55
N MET A 52 -3.82 -7.34 0.40
CA MET A 52 -2.51 -7.17 1.02
C MET A 52 -1.37 -7.42 0.03
N LYS A 53 -1.55 -8.37 -0.90
CA LYS A 53 -0.56 -8.58 -1.97
C LYS A 53 -0.40 -7.33 -2.83
N VAL A 54 -1.52 -6.71 -3.20
CA VAL A 54 -1.49 -5.49 -4.02
C VAL A 54 -0.78 -4.36 -3.26
N LEU A 55 -1.12 -4.19 -1.98
CA LEU A 55 -0.50 -3.15 -1.15
C LEU A 55 0.99 -3.39 -0.93
N CYS A 56 1.37 -4.64 -0.69
CA CYS A 56 2.79 -4.96 -0.48
C CYS A 56 3.59 -4.77 -1.76
N ARG A 57 3.02 -5.13 -2.91
CA ARG A 57 3.71 -4.95 -4.18
C ARG A 57 4.00 -3.47 -4.47
N SER A 58 3.14 -2.59 -4.01
CA SER A 58 3.33 -1.15 -4.20
C SER A 58 4.46 -0.57 -3.36
N GLY A 59 4.89 -1.28 -2.32
CA GLY A 59 5.87 -0.78 -1.38
C GLY A 59 5.30 0.09 -0.27
N ILE A 60 4.00 0.44 -0.34
CA ILE A 60 3.38 1.28 0.69
C ILE A 60 3.22 0.52 2.01
N VAL A 61 2.96 -0.78 1.91
CA VAL A 61 2.79 -1.66 3.06
C VAL A 61 3.87 -2.73 3.03
N LYS A 62 4.36 -3.11 4.20
CA LYS A 62 5.30 -4.21 4.33
C LYS A 62 4.73 -5.27 5.26
N ALA A 63 5.07 -6.52 4.99
CA ALA A 63 4.64 -7.67 5.78
C ALA A 63 5.84 -8.28 6.47
N ARG A 64 5.62 -8.83 7.66
CA ARG A 64 6.61 -9.70 8.30
C ARG A 64 5.89 -10.91 8.86
N GLU A 65 6.58 -12.03 8.91
CA GLU A 65 6.03 -13.26 9.44
C GLU A 65 6.70 -13.60 10.76
N GLU A 66 5.88 -14.04 11.69
CA GLU A 66 6.37 -14.48 12.99
C GLU A 66 5.59 -15.73 13.37
N GLY A 67 6.25 -16.90 13.25
CA GLY A 67 5.56 -18.18 13.39
C GLY A 67 4.53 -18.32 12.30
N LYS A 68 3.27 -18.59 12.67
CA LYS A 68 2.19 -18.69 11.71
C LYS A 68 1.41 -17.39 11.53
N TRP A 69 1.89 -16.29 12.11
CA TRP A 69 1.18 -15.01 12.07
C TRP A 69 1.85 -14.09 11.07
N THR A 70 1.05 -13.38 10.28
CA THR A 70 1.55 -12.34 9.37
C THR A 70 1.12 -10.98 9.90
N TYR A 71 2.08 -10.08 10.00
CA TYR A 71 1.87 -8.72 10.47
C TYR A 71 2.14 -7.75 9.34
N TYR A 72 1.36 -6.68 9.26
CA TYR A 72 1.48 -5.67 8.23
C TYR A 72 1.67 -4.30 8.85
N ARG A 73 2.45 -3.46 8.19
CA ARG A 73 2.67 -2.09 8.63
C ARG A 73 2.85 -1.18 7.42
N ILE A 74 2.57 0.11 7.61
CA ILE A 74 2.88 1.09 6.59
C ILE A 74 4.40 1.26 6.54
N CYS A 75 4.95 1.27 5.33
CA CYS A 75 6.37 1.50 5.10
C CYS A 75 6.56 3.00 4.84
N SER A 76 7.22 3.70 5.77
CA SER A 76 7.36 5.16 5.64
C SER A 76 8.12 5.56 4.39
N THR A 77 9.17 4.79 4.02
CA THR A 77 9.92 5.09 2.81
C THR A 77 9.10 4.81 1.56
N GLY A 78 8.27 3.76 1.57
CA GLY A 78 7.37 3.46 0.46
C GLY A 78 6.28 4.49 0.31
N SER A 79 5.74 4.96 1.42
CA SER A 79 4.75 6.03 1.42
C SER A 79 5.32 7.32 0.84
N LYS A 80 6.53 7.69 1.28
CA LYS A 80 7.20 8.88 0.75
C LYS A 80 7.49 8.74 -0.73
N HIS A 81 7.93 7.57 -1.15
CA HIS A 81 8.19 7.31 -2.57
C HIS A 81 6.93 7.53 -3.41
N ALA A 82 5.78 7.02 -2.94
CA ALA A 82 4.52 7.20 -3.64
C ALA A 82 4.16 8.68 -3.78
N ALA A 83 4.34 9.46 -2.71
CA ALA A 83 4.06 10.89 -2.75
C ALA A 83 5.00 11.59 -3.74
N ASP A 84 6.29 11.22 -3.73
CA ASP A 84 7.27 11.81 -4.64
C ASP A 84 6.94 11.47 -6.09
N LEU A 85 6.49 10.24 -6.37
CA LEU A 85 6.08 9.86 -7.70
C LEU A 85 4.91 10.71 -8.19
N LEU A 86 3.92 10.91 -7.33
CA LEU A 86 2.77 11.73 -7.69
C LEU A 86 3.23 13.15 -8.08
N GLN A 87 4.08 13.75 -7.27
CA GLN A 87 4.57 15.08 -7.58
C GLN A 87 5.36 15.12 -8.88
N LYS A 88 6.18 14.11 -9.13
CA LYS A 88 7.00 14.06 -10.33
C LYS A 88 6.19 13.93 -11.59
N ILE A 89 5.22 13.01 -11.61
CA ILE A 89 4.47 12.73 -12.84
C ILE A 89 3.44 13.81 -13.14
N THR A 90 3.07 14.61 -12.13
CA THR A 90 2.08 15.68 -12.32
C THR A 90 2.70 17.08 -12.32
N ALA A 91 4.03 17.16 -12.25
CA ALA A 91 4.70 18.45 -12.21
C ALA A 91 4.48 19.21 -13.53
N VAL A 92 4.04 20.45 -13.41
CA VAL A 92 3.84 21.30 -14.57
C VAL A 92 5.19 21.84 -15.01
N LYS A 93 5.54 21.63 -16.28
CA LYS A 93 6.79 22.16 -16.82
C LYS A 93 6.53 23.57 -17.30
N LYS A 94 7.43 24.46 -16.91
CA LYS A 94 7.32 25.85 -17.32
C LYS A 94 7.80 26.02 -18.75
N GLU A 95 7.08 26.80 -19.50
CA GLU A 95 7.51 27.22 -20.82
C GLU A 95 8.24 28.52 -20.72
N LYS A 96 9.13 28.71 -21.66
CA LYS A 96 9.89 29.96 -21.75
C LYS A 96 9.18 30.99 -22.60
#